data_d2c4fea2fe9e6460bf7cd465de8e4f22
#
_entry.id   d2c4fea2fe9e6460bf7cd465de8e4f22
#
_cell.length_a   1.000
_cell.length_b   1.000
_cell.length_c   1.000
_cell.angle_alpha   90.00
_cell.angle_beta   90.00
_cell.angle_gamma   90.00
#
_symmetry.space_group_name_H-M   'P 1'
#
loop_
_entity.id
_entity.type
_entity.pdbx_description
1 polymer ?
#
loop_
_entity_poly.entity_id
_entity_poly.type
_entity_poly.pdbx_seq_one_letter_code
_entity_poly.pdbx_strand_id
1 'polypeptide(L)'
;MNYADDFVGCFQYKSDAEQFYERVKHRMGYFGLSLEEEKSRLIEFGRFAQEKCAKRGTKPETFAFLGFTHYCSQGKNWKFRVKRKTSRNKFAKKCKEVHRLIGSMRTLTMKEIILRLNSRLTGYYHYYGITDNTPGVKKFRYNVLKSLFYWINRKSQKQSYNWNELLNNAFRKEPGAGKPHVWFLGEVHLIKGASTRPGKKRHLPEI
;
A
#
# COMPACT_ATOMS: atom_id res chain seq x y z
N MET A 1 -18.44 0.97 -0.94
CA MET A 1 -17.37 -0.06 -1.02
C MET A 1 -17.36 -0.78 0.31
N ASN A 2 -17.41 -2.09 0.29
CA ASN A 2 -17.32 -2.92 1.49
C ASN A 2 -16.31 -4.05 1.30
N TYR A 3 -15.70 -4.50 2.37
CA TYR A 3 -14.80 -5.63 2.42
C TYR A 3 -14.85 -6.22 3.84
N ALA A 4 -15.46 -7.39 3.95
CA ALA A 4 -15.81 -8.01 5.23
C ALA A 4 -16.59 -7.01 6.10
N ASP A 5 -16.07 -6.67 7.24
CA ASP A 5 -16.61 -5.73 8.26
C ASP A 5 -16.24 -4.25 8.00
N ASP A 6 -15.28 -3.99 7.11
CA ASP A 6 -14.89 -2.62 6.75
C ASP A 6 -15.73 -2.09 5.57
N PHE A 7 -16.32 -0.91 5.69
CA PHE A 7 -17.01 -0.27 4.57
C PHE A 7 -16.72 1.25 4.47
N VAL A 8 -16.86 1.78 3.27
CA VAL A 8 -16.78 3.22 2.99
C VAL A 8 -18.02 3.64 2.19
N GLY A 9 -18.82 4.52 2.77
CA GLY A 9 -19.93 5.20 2.11
C GLY A 9 -19.48 6.56 1.58
N CYS A 10 -19.94 6.93 0.38
CA CYS A 10 -19.67 8.24 -0.22
C CYS A 10 -21.02 8.93 -0.47
N PHE A 11 -21.14 10.16 0.02
CA PHE A 11 -22.35 10.96 -0.09
C PHE A 11 -22.03 12.33 -0.67
N GLN A 12 -22.99 12.93 -1.34
CA GLN A 12 -22.86 14.26 -1.89
C GLN A 12 -23.12 15.33 -0.81
N TYR A 13 -24.09 15.09 0.05
CA TYR A 13 -24.49 16.00 1.11
C TYR A 13 -24.12 15.44 2.49
N LYS A 14 -23.75 16.33 3.40
CA LYS A 14 -23.39 15.96 4.77
C LYS A 14 -24.58 15.38 5.53
N SER A 15 -25.77 15.96 5.34
CA SER A 15 -27.03 15.49 5.94
C SER A 15 -27.32 14.03 5.62
N ASP A 16 -27.10 13.62 4.37
CA ASP A 16 -27.35 12.23 3.94
C ASP A 16 -26.37 11.26 4.60
N ALA A 17 -25.10 11.70 4.74
CA ALA A 17 -24.09 10.91 5.42
C ALA A 17 -24.40 10.73 6.92
N GLU A 18 -24.86 11.78 7.58
CA GLU A 18 -25.29 11.75 8.99
C GLU A 18 -26.50 10.84 9.19
N GLN A 19 -27.52 11.00 8.36
CA GLN A 19 -28.72 10.13 8.40
C GLN A 19 -28.37 8.66 8.13
N PHE A 20 -27.50 8.41 7.17
CA PHE A 20 -27.05 7.05 6.88
C PHE A 20 -26.31 6.45 8.08
N TYR A 21 -25.44 7.22 8.72
CA TYR A 21 -24.67 6.76 9.88
C TYR A 21 -25.61 6.34 11.04
N GLU A 22 -26.60 7.17 11.35
CA GLU A 22 -27.60 6.87 12.39
C GLU A 22 -28.44 5.63 12.03
N ARG A 23 -28.87 5.52 10.77
CA ARG A 23 -29.63 4.34 10.31
C ARG A 23 -28.80 3.06 10.42
N VAL A 24 -27.50 3.11 10.07
CA VAL A 24 -26.61 1.94 10.20
C VAL A 24 -26.43 1.58 11.66
N LYS A 25 -26.20 2.57 12.54
CA LYS A 25 -26.08 2.36 13.99
C LYS A 25 -27.32 1.68 14.56
N HIS A 26 -28.51 2.19 14.24
CA HIS A 26 -29.78 1.60 14.66
C HIS A 26 -29.96 0.17 14.13
N ARG A 27 -29.64 -0.05 12.83
CA ARG A 27 -29.79 -1.37 12.23
C ARG A 27 -28.83 -2.40 12.81
N MET A 28 -27.58 -2.03 13.09
CA MET A 28 -26.62 -2.91 13.75
C MET A 28 -27.09 -3.27 15.16
N GLY A 29 -27.62 -2.30 15.92
CA GLY A 29 -28.21 -2.52 17.24
C GLY A 29 -29.35 -3.53 17.23
N TYR A 30 -30.20 -3.52 16.20
CA TYR A 30 -31.28 -4.50 16.04
C TYR A 30 -30.76 -5.96 15.94
N PHE A 31 -29.57 -6.17 15.37
CA PHE A 31 -28.92 -7.48 15.29
C PHE A 31 -27.94 -7.77 16.45
N GLY A 32 -27.95 -6.97 17.51
CA GLY A 32 -27.02 -7.11 18.62
C GLY A 32 -25.57 -6.78 18.29
N LEU A 33 -25.33 -6.07 17.19
CA LEU A 33 -24.01 -5.62 16.75
C LEU A 33 -23.82 -4.14 17.11
N SER A 34 -22.59 -3.75 17.41
CA SER A 34 -22.22 -2.34 17.65
C SER A 34 -21.20 -1.87 16.64
N LEU A 35 -21.31 -0.59 16.25
CA LEU A 35 -20.27 0.08 15.49
C LEU A 35 -19.15 0.51 16.43
N GLU A 36 -17.91 0.27 16.03
CA GLU A 36 -16.75 0.77 16.76
C GLU A 36 -16.57 2.27 16.47
N GLU A 37 -17.01 3.11 17.43
CA GLU A 37 -17.05 4.57 17.25
C GLU A 37 -15.65 5.17 17.01
N GLU A 38 -14.61 4.62 17.61
CA GLU A 38 -13.24 5.09 17.40
C GLU A 38 -12.76 4.91 15.94
N LYS A 39 -13.31 3.93 15.23
CA LYS A 39 -12.95 3.65 13.82
C LYS A 39 -13.94 4.20 12.81
N SER A 40 -15.18 4.46 13.26
CA SER A 40 -16.26 4.98 12.41
C SER A 40 -16.25 6.49 12.42
N ARG A 41 -15.97 7.12 11.29
CA ARG A 41 -15.86 8.59 11.20
C ARG A 41 -16.55 9.12 9.96
N LEU A 42 -17.23 10.25 10.11
CA LEU A 42 -17.66 11.09 9.01
C LEU A 42 -16.55 12.11 8.71
N ILE A 43 -16.08 12.12 7.47
CA ILE A 43 -15.01 13.02 7.05
C ILE A 43 -15.44 13.83 5.83
N GLU A 44 -14.99 15.08 5.76
CA GLU A 44 -15.13 15.89 4.54
C GLU A 44 -14.02 15.51 3.56
N PHE A 45 -14.40 14.80 2.49
CA PHE A 45 -13.46 14.24 1.53
C PHE A 45 -13.95 14.48 0.10
N GLY A 46 -13.09 14.87 -0.80
CA GLY A 46 -13.48 15.05 -2.19
C GLY A 46 -12.87 16.29 -2.84
N ARG A 47 -13.39 16.63 -4.01
CA ARG A 47 -12.88 17.69 -4.87
C ARG A 47 -12.81 19.06 -4.16
N PHE A 48 -13.84 19.40 -3.40
CA PHE A 48 -13.95 20.69 -2.74
C PHE A 48 -13.33 20.74 -1.33
N ALA A 49 -13.01 19.58 -0.76
CA ALA A 49 -12.40 19.50 0.57
C ALA A 49 -11.02 20.21 0.61
N GLN A 50 -10.25 20.12 -0.48
CA GLN A 50 -8.94 20.76 -0.56
C GLN A 50 -9.04 22.29 -0.54
N GLU A 51 -9.97 22.86 -1.29
CA GLU A 51 -10.20 24.32 -1.33
C GLU A 51 -10.74 24.85 0.00
N LYS A 52 -11.72 24.16 0.57
CA LYS A 52 -12.30 24.54 1.87
C LYS A 52 -11.29 24.46 3.00
N CYS A 53 -10.48 23.41 3.02
CA CYS A 53 -9.41 23.26 4.02
C CYS A 53 -8.32 24.31 3.85
N ALA A 54 -7.94 24.66 2.61
CA ALA A 54 -6.97 25.72 2.34
C ALA A 54 -7.44 27.08 2.88
N LYS A 55 -8.73 27.41 2.69
CA LYS A 55 -9.34 28.63 3.27
C LYS A 55 -9.33 28.67 4.81
N ARG A 56 -9.36 27.48 5.44
CA ARG A 56 -9.32 27.33 6.92
C ARG A 56 -7.88 27.15 7.46
N GLY A 57 -6.86 27.18 6.62
CA GLY A 57 -5.47 26.91 7.01
C GLY A 57 -5.21 25.46 7.44
N THR A 58 -6.08 24.52 7.11
CA THR A 58 -6.00 23.11 7.48
C THR A 58 -5.72 22.21 6.28
N LYS A 59 -5.33 20.96 6.54
CA LYS A 59 -5.16 19.96 5.48
C LYS A 59 -6.39 19.08 5.37
N PRO A 60 -6.78 18.64 4.14
CA PRO A 60 -7.87 17.69 3.97
C PRO A 60 -7.63 16.42 4.78
N GLU A 61 -8.69 15.89 5.35
CA GLU A 61 -8.63 14.64 6.10
C GLU A 61 -8.24 13.47 5.19
N THR A 62 -7.71 12.44 5.82
CA THR A 62 -7.33 11.20 5.16
C THR A 62 -7.95 10.03 5.89
N PHE A 63 -8.26 8.95 5.18
CA PHE A 63 -8.76 7.74 5.80
C PHE A 63 -7.96 6.51 5.40
N ALA A 64 -7.92 5.54 6.29
CA ALA A 64 -7.28 4.26 6.05
C ALA A 64 -8.34 3.23 5.64
N PHE A 65 -8.11 2.56 4.50
CA PHE A 65 -8.95 1.47 4.02
C PHE A 65 -8.10 0.43 3.30
N LEU A 66 -8.29 -0.85 3.61
CA LEU A 66 -7.55 -1.97 3.01
C LEU A 66 -6.02 -1.78 3.04
N GLY A 67 -5.48 -1.30 4.15
CA GLY A 67 -4.03 -1.12 4.31
C GLY A 67 -3.43 0.09 3.59
N PHE A 68 -4.24 0.88 2.89
CA PHE A 68 -3.86 2.14 2.26
C PHE A 68 -4.43 3.33 3.02
N THR A 69 -3.69 4.43 3.02
CA THR A 69 -4.19 5.75 3.37
C THR A 69 -4.61 6.46 2.08
N HIS A 70 -5.89 6.83 2.01
CA HIS A 70 -6.48 7.60 0.92
C HIS A 70 -6.39 9.08 1.24
N TYR A 71 -6.02 9.89 0.26
CA TYR A 71 -5.87 11.34 0.43
C TYR A 71 -6.21 12.11 -0.84
N CYS A 72 -6.74 13.32 -0.66
CA CYS A 72 -7.02 14.25 -1.73
C CYS A 72 -5.72 14.77 -2.36
N SER A 73 -5.64 14.77 -3.67
CA SER A 73 -4.46 15.22 -4.42
C SER A 73 -4.87 15.72 -5.80
N GLN A 74 -3.90 16.16 -6.56
CA GLN A 74 -4.07 16.57 -7.94
C GLN A 74 -3.30 15.64 -8.88
N GLY A 75 -3.85 15.38 -10.05
CA GLY A 75 -3.19 14.69 -11.16
C GLY A 75 -2.27 15.62 -11.94
N LYS A 76 -1.64 15.10 -13.00
CA LYS A 76 -0.74 15.88 -13.88
C LYS A 76 -1.41 17.12 -14.51
N ASN A 77 -2.71 17.06 -14.76
CA ASN A 77 -3.48 18.15 -15.38
C ASN A 77 -4.25 18.99 -14.33
N TRP A 78 -3.75 19.10 -13.10
CA TRP A 78 -4.37 19.83 -11.99
C TRP A 78 -5.79 19.37 -11.63
N LYS A 79 -6.29 18.31 -12.28
CA LYS A 79 -7.59 17.72 -11.96
C LYS A 79 -7.52 16.99 -10.62
N PHE A 80 -8.57 17.10 -9.86
CA PHE A 80 -8.72 16.38 -8.59
C PHE A 80 -8.55 14.87 -8.79
N ARG A 81 -7.80 14.27 -7.90
CA ARG A 81 -7.60 12.83 -7.86
C ARG A 81 -7.42 12.33 -6.43
N VAL A 82 -8.07 11.24 -6.11
CA VAL A 82 -7.79 10.49 -4.88
C VAL A 82 -6.57 9.62 -5.11
N LYS A 83 -5.55 9.82 -4.31
CA LYS A 83 -4.34 8.99 -4.32
C LYS A 83 -4.29 8.09 -3.10
N ARG A 84 -3.54 7.00 -3.23
CA ARG A 84 -3.36 5.98 -2.20
C ARG A 84 -1.89 5.82 -1.88
N LYS A 85 -1.57 5.67 -0.62
CA LYS A 85 -0.24 5.30 -0.12
C LYS A 85 -0.36 4.22 0.95
N THR A 86 0.64 3.37 1.10
CA THR A 86 0.66 2.37 2.19
C THR A 86 0.45 3.06 3.53
N SER A 87 -0.46 2.54 4.36
CA SER A 87 -0.71 3.11 5.66
C SER A 87 0.53 2.97 6.56
N ARG A 88 0.79 4.00 7.38
CA ARG A 88 1.99 4.09 8.23
C ARG A 88 2.15 2.87 9.14
N ASN A 89 1.05 2.42 9.75
CA ASN A 89 1.06 1.29 10.68
C ASN A 89 1.37 -0.03 9.96
N LYS A 90 0.73 -0.28 8.79
CA LYS A 90 1.00 -1.49 7.99
C LYS A 90 2.43 -1.50 7.44
N PHE A 91 2.93 -0.34 7.00
CA PHE A 91 4.31 -0.18 6.56
C PHE A 91 5.30 -0.50 7.67
N ALA A 92 5.15 0.11 8.85
CA ALA A 92 6.04 -0.11 9.99
C ALA A 92 5.99 -1.57 10.48
N LYS A 93 4.78 -2.16 10.57
CA LYS A 93 4.61 -3.57 10.94
C LYS A 93 5.35 -4.48 9.95
N LYS A 94 5.19 -4.24 8.65
CA LYS A 94 5.84 -5.07 7.62
C LYS A 94 7.35 -4.93 7.60
N CYS A 95 7.89 -3.72 7.81
CA CYS A 95 9.33 -3.52 7.95
C CYS A 95 9.91 -4.30 9.16
N LYS A 96 9.22 -4.26 10.31
CA LYS A 96 9.63 -5.02 11.51
C LYS A 96 9.57 -6.54 11.29
N GLU A 97 8.53 -7.01 10.61
CA GLU A 97 8.35 -8.43 10.26
C GLU A 97 9.49 -8.92 9.37
N VAL A 98 9.81 -8.18 8.30
CA VAL A 98 10.90 -8.53 7.38
C VAL A 98 12.25 -8.47 8.09
N HIS A 99 12.49 -7.47 8.94
CA HIS A 99 13.71 -7.38 9.72
C HIS A 99 13.93 -8.62 10.61
N ARG A 100 12.90 -9.08 11.33
CA ARG A 100 12.96 -10.31 12.13
C ARG A 100 13.17 -11.55 11.26
N LEU A 101 12.48 -11.62 10.13
CA LEU A 101 12.63 -12.74 9.20
C LEU A 101 14.06 -12.86 8.67
N ILE A 102 14.72 -11.77 8.30
CA ILE A 102 16.11 -11.79 7.88
C ILE A 102 17.01 -12.23 9.04
N GLY A 103 16.75 -11.75 10.25
CA GLY A 103 17.48 -12.15 11.44
C GLY A 103 17.41 -13.66 11.74
N SER A 104 16.24 -14.28 11.53
CA SER A 104 16.09 -15.74 11.71
C SER A 104 16.81 -16.55 10.63
N MET A 105 17.07 -15.94 9.46
CA MET A 105 17.77 -16.58 8.35
C MET A 105 19.28 -16.28 8.33
N ARG A 106 19.83 -15.63 9.32
CA ARG A 106 21.23 -15.17 9.33
C ARG A 106 22.28 -16.28 9.15
N THR A 107 21.96 -17.52 9.49
CA THR A 107 22.85 -18.69 9.32
C THR A 107 22.90 -19.20 7.89
N LEU A 108 21.92 -18.87 7.07
CA LEU A 108 21.82 -19.31 5.68
C LEU A 108 22.81 -18.57 4.78
N THR A 109 23.02 -19.11 3.58
CA THR A 109 23.80 -18.45 2.54
C THR A 109 23.05 -17.22 1.99
N MET A 110 23.77 -16.28 1.41
CA MET A 110 23.17 -15.09 0.79
C MET A 110 22.12 -15.46 -0.27
N LYS A 111 22.43 -16.46 -1.09
CA LYS A 111 21.54 -16.95 -2.16
C LYS A 111 20.21 -17.45 -1.59
N GLU A 112 20.25 -18.26 -0.55
CA GLU A 112 19.04 -18.78 0.11
C GLU A 112 18.21 -17.68 0.78
N ILE A 113 18.87 -16.72 1.44
CA ILE A 113 18.19 -15.58 2.05
C ILE A 113 17.43 -14.79 0.99
N ILE A 114 18.07 -14.48 -0.16
CA ILE A 114 17.46 -13.73 -1.25
C ILE A 114 16.29 -14.51 -1.85
N LEU A 115 16.39 -15.80 -2.09
CA LEU A 115 15.31 -16.62 -2.60
C LEU A 115 14.08 -16.60 -1.69
N ARG A 116 14.29 -16.82 -0.39
CA ARG A 116 13.20 -16.81 0.60
C ARG A 116 12.57 -15.41 0.76
N LEU A 117 13.38 -14.36 0.70
CA LEU A 117 12.89 -12.99 0.71
C LEU A 117 12.07 -12.68 -0.54
N ASN A 118 12.52 -13.06 -1.72
CA ASN A 118 11.80 -12.83 -2.97
C ASN A 118 10.40 -13.41 -2.92
N SER A 119 10.25 -14.66 -2.52
CA SER A 119 8.95 -15.30 -2.37
C SER A 119 8.01 -14.53 -1.44
N ARG A 120 8.52 -14.10 -0.28
CA ARG A 120 7.73 -13.34 0.72
C ARG A 120 7.34 -11.93 0.28
N LEU A 121 8.20 -11.28 -0.48
CA LEU A 121 8.02 -9.88 -0.87
C LEU A 121 7.23 -9.72 -2.17
N THR A 122 7.16 -10.75 -3.00
CA THR A 122 6.33 -10.75 -4.21
C THR A 122 4.88 -10.38 -3.87
N GLY A 123 4.29 -10.98 -2.85
CA GLY A 123 2.94 -10.64 -2.40
C GLY A 123 2.80 -9.17 -1.95
N TYR A 124 3.79 -8.63 -1.26
CA TYR A 124 3.79 -7.22 -0.88
C TYR A 124 3.82 -6.30 -2.10
N TYR A 125 4.67 -6.59 -3.08
CA TYR A 125 4.77 -5.79 -4.29
C TYR A 125 3.53 -5.88 -5.18
N HIS A 126 2.92 -7.06 -5.30
CA HIS A 126 1.66 -7.21 -6.03
C HIS A 126 0.53 -6.39 -5.39
N TYR A 127 0.44 -6.40 -4.06
CA TYR A 127 -0.61 -5.67 -3.35
C TYR A 127 -0.37 -4.16 -3.30
N TYR A 128 0.83 -3.73 -2.93
CA TYR A 128 1.16 -2.32 -2.72
C TYR A 128 1.79 -1.64 -3.94
N GLY A 129 2.12 -2.37 -5.00
CA GLY A 129 2.80 -1.90 -6.20
C GLY A 129 1.92 -1.10 -7.17
N ILE A 130 1.07 -0.23 -6.66
CA ILE A 130 0.22 0.66 -7.46
C ILE A 130 0.96 1.96 -7.78
N THR A 131 0.60 2.59 -8.91
CA THR A 131 1.27 3.79 -9.44
C THR A 131 1.42 4.92 -8.41
N ASP A 132 0.36 5.21 -7.65
CA ASP A 132 0.37 6.29 -6.66
C ASP A 132 1.27 6.00 -5.45
N ASN A 133 1.56 4.72 -5.19
CA ASN A 133 2.34 4.27 -4.03
C ASN A 133 3.81 3.95 -4.37
N THR A 134 4.30 4.29 -5.55
CA THR A 134 5.71 4.07 -5.95
C THR A 134 6.72 4.55 -4.90
N PRO A 135 6.58 5.74 -4.30
CA PRO A 135 7.50 6.19 -3.26
C PRO A 135 7.47 5.28 -2.01
N GLY A 136 6.29 4.79 -1.64
CA GLY A 136 6.12 3.85 -0.51
C GLY A 136 6.83 2.52 -0.75
N VAL A 137 6.68 1.97 -1.96
CA VAL A 137 7.33 0.73 -2.39
C VAL A 137 8.84 0.89 -2.45
N LYS A 138 9.36 2.00 -3.01
CA LYS A 138 10.80 2.30 -3.03
C LYS A 138 11.38 2.41 -1.61
N LYS A 139 10.68 3.09 -0.71
CA LYS A 139 11.07 3.21 0.69
C LYS A 139 11.07 1.86 1.40
N PHE A 140 10.09 1.01 1.14
CA PHE A 140 10.04 -0.35 1.69
C PHE A 140 11.23 -1.18 1.22
N ARG A 141 11.52 -1.19 -0.09
CA ARG A 141 12.70 -1.86 -0.66
C ARG A 141 13.99 -1.41 0.01
N TYR A 142 14.17 -0.10 0.17
CA TYR A 142 15.35 0.44 0.86
C TYR A 142 15.48 -0.09 2.30
N ASN A 143 14.37 -0.13 3.06
CA ASN A 143 14.39 -0.64 4.43
C ASN A 143 14.71 -2.14 4.49
N VAL A 144 14.25 -2.92 3.52
CA VAL A 144 14.59 -4.34 3.42
C VAL A 144 16.08 -4.53 3.15
N LEU A 145 16.64 -3.77 2.20
CA LEU A 145 18.09 -3.78 1.92
C LEU A 145 18.91 -3.39 3.13
N LYS A 146 18.49 -2.33 3.84
CA LYS A 146 19.14 -1.90 5.08
C LYS A 146 19.09 -2.99 6.16
N SER A 147 17.98 -3.71 6.27
CA SER A 147 17.86 -4.84 7.20
C SER A 147 18.75 -6.01 6.82
N LEU A 148 18.84 -6.29 5.52
CA LEU A 148 19.73 -7.33 4.97
C LEU A 148 21.19 -6.99 5.25
N PHE A 149 21.61 -5.76 4.96
CA PHE A 149 22.95 -5.25 5.24
C PHE A 149 23.33 -5.37 6.72
N TYR A 150 22.40 -4.96 7.58
CA TYR A 150 22.61 -5.06 9.04
C TYR A 150 22.85 -6.50 9.51
N TRP A 151 22.01 -7.44 9.10
CA TRP A 151 22.10 -8.83 9.57
C TRP A 151 23.25 -9.60 8.95
N ILE A 152 23.62 -9.34 7.71
CA ILE A 152 24.76 -10.01 7.07
C ILE A 152 26.07 -9.59 7.70
N ASN A 153 26.26 -8.32 7.99
CA ASN A 153 27.46 -7.82 8.63
C ASN A 153 27.55 -8.16 10.12
N ARG A 154 26.48 -8.72 10.70
CA ARG A 154 26.48 -9.24 12.07
C ARG A 154 26.76 -10.74 12.19
N LYS A 155 27.04 -11.42 11.09
CA LYS A 155 27.42 -12.85 11.13
C LYS A 155 28.80 -13.08 11.72
N SER A 156 29.72 -12.15 11.53
CA SER A 156 31.09 -12.22 12.01
C SER A 156 31.52 -10.88 12.61
N GLN A 157 32.64 -10.88 13.34
CA GLN A 157 33.25 -9.65 13.86
C GLN A 157 33.83 -8.77 12.74
N LYS A 158 34.17 -9.34 11.58
CA LYS A 158 34.62 -8.60 10.40
C LYS A 158 33.40 -8.22 9.53
N GLN A 159 33.42 -7.00 8.99
CA GLN A 159 32.42 -6.57 8.01
C GLN A 159 32.53 -7.44 6.76
N SER A 160 31.45 -8.18 6.44
CA SER A 160 31.44 -9.14 5.33
C SER A 160 31.18 -8.49 3.98
N TYR A 161 30.43 -7.38 3.97
CA TYR A 161 30.05 -6.64 2.76
C TYR A 161 30.02 -5.15 3.00
N ASN A 162 30.52 -4.38 2.03
CA ASN A 162 30.18 -2.97 1.92
C ASN A 162 28.82 -2.79 1.21
N TRP A 163 28.27 -1.58 1.22
CA TRP A 163 26.94 -1.33 0.66
C TRP A 163 26.87 -1.58 -0.84
N ASN A 164 27.90 -1.20 -1.59
CA ASN A 164 27.95 -1.39 -3.05
C ASN A 164 28.09 -2.87 -3.42
N GLU A 165 28.91 -3.63 -2.71
CA GLU A 165 29.04 -5.08 -2.87
C GLU A 165 27.72 -5.80 -2.59
N LEU A 166 27.00 -5.40 -1.52
CA LEU A 166 25.68 -5.94 -1.23
C LEU A 166 24.73 -5.69 -2.38
N LEU A 167 24.68 -4.46 -2.90
CA LEU A 167 23.81 -4.12 -4.03
C LEU A 167 24.16 -4.95 -5.27
N ASN A 168 25.44 -5.04 -5.60
CA ASN A 168 25.89 -5.82 -6.77
C ASN A 168 25.53 -7.30 -6.64
N ASN A 169 25.74 -7.91 -5.48
CA ASN A 169 25.36 -9.30 -5.22
C ASN A 169 23.85 -9.51 -5.20
N ALA A 170 23.12 -8.55 -4.66
CA ALA A 170 21.66 -8.59 -4.59
C ALA A 170 20.99 -8.36 -5.96
N PHE A 171 21.69 -7.70 -6.90
CA PHE A 171 21.19 -7.41 -8.26
C PHE A 171 21.83 -8.25 -9.37
N ARG A 172 22.77 -9.13 -9.04
CA ARG A 172 23.48 -9.94 -10.03
C ARG A 172 22.50 -10.86 -10.77
N LYS A 173 22.35 -10.64 -12.06
CA LYS A 173 21.66 -11.57 -12.96
C LYS A 173 22.51 -12.82 -13.09
N GLU A 174 21.98 -14.00 -12.78
CA GLU A 174 22.67 -15.24 -13.15
C GLU A 174 22.71 -15.35 -14.69
N PRO A 175 23.88 -15.62 -15.31
CA PRO A 175 23.96 -15.89 -16.75
C PRO A 175 23.20 -17.18 -17.03
N GLY A 176 22.17 -17.14 -17.90
CA GLY A 176 21.47 -18.33 -18.38
C GLY A 176 20.01 -18.51 -17.93
N ALA A 177 19.45 -17.67 -17.06
CA ALA A 177 18.03 -17.72 -16.72
C ALA A 177 17.20 -17.03 -17.81
N GLY A 178 16.73 -17.79 -18.78
CA GLY A 178 15.72 -17.34 -19.76
C GLY A 178 14.40 -17.01 -19.07
N LYS A 179 14.07 -15.77 -19.00
CA LYS A 179 13.00 -14.96 -18.37
C LYS A 179 13.48 -14.31 -17.08
N PRO A 180 13.31 -13.00 -16.95
CA PRO A 180 13.63 -12.32 -15.72
C PRO A 180 12.65 -12.81 -14.64
N HIS A 181 13.09 -13.76 -13.83
CA HIS A 181 12.47 -13.94 -12.53
C HIS A 181 12.55 -12.57 -11.87
N VAL A 182 11.39 -12.04 -11.47
CA VAL A 182 11.28 -10.75 -10.78
C VAL A 182 12.20 -10.82 -9.58
N TRP A 183 13.43 -10.39 -9.77
CA TRP A 183 14.38 -10.32 -8.69
C TRP A 183 13.88 -9.27 -7.74
N PHE A 184 13.76 -9.64 -6.51
CA PHE A 184 13.44 -8.82 -5.37
C PHE A 184 14.00 -7.38 -5.43
N LEU A 185 15.09 -7.21 -6.13
CA LEU A 185 15.85 -5.98 -6.26
C LEU A 185 15.88 -5.44 -7.70
N GLY A 186 15.31 -6.15 -8.67
CA GLY A 186 15.08 -5.66 -10.02
C GLY A 186 14.16 -4.45 -10.05
N GLU A 187 14.06 -3.77 -11.17
CA GLU A 187 13.11 -2.69 -11.37
C GLU A 187 11.71 -3.15 -10.97
N VAL A 188 11.09 -2.42 -10.07
CA VAL A 188 9.67 -2.58 -9.78
C VAL A 188 8.94 -2.18 -11.04
N HIS A 189 8.66 -3.15 -11.92
CA HIS A 189 7.72 -2.94 -13.01
C HIS A 189 6.35 -2.69 -12.37
N LEU A 190 6.03 -1.42 -12.23
CA LEU A 190 4.69 -1.00 -11.85
C LEU A 190 3.76 -1.61 -12.87
N ILE A 191 2.87 -2.46 -12.43
CA ILE A 191 1.73 -2.89 -13.23
C ILE A 191 1.01 -1.58 -13.56
N LYS A 192 1.18 -1.09 -14.79
CA LYS A 192 0.36 0.00 -15.31
C LYS A 192 -1.05 -0.51 -15.19
N GLY A 193 -1.80 0.06 -14.24
CA GLY A 193 -3.17 -0.34 -13.99
C GLY A 193 -3.89 -0.45 -15.31
N ALA A 194 -4.52 -1.59 -15.55
CA ALA A 194 -5.40 -1.77 -16.68
C ALA A 194 -6.36 -0.57 -16.67
N SER A 195 -6.23 0.28 -17.68
CA SER A 195 -7.18 1.33 -17.96
C SER A 195 -8.52 0.62 -18.07
N THR A 196 -9.39 0.83 -17.11
CA THR A 196 -10.81 0.50 -17.27
C THR A 196 -11.30 1.31 -18.44
N ARG A 197 -11.30 0.72 -19.64
CA ARG A 197 -12.01 1.28 -20.79
C ARG A 197 -13.46 1.43 -20.36
N PRO A 198 -14.08 2.60 -20.53
CA PRO A 198 -15.51 2.74 -20.29
C PRO A 198 -16.22 1.73 -21.17
N GLY A 199 -16.97 0.83 -20.54
CA GLY A 199 -17.71 -0.20 -21.24
C GLY A 199 -18.62 0.43 -22.28
N LYS A 200 -18.55 -0.03 -23.54
CA LYS A 200 -19.53 0.25 -24.57
C LYS A 200 -20.93 -0.02 -23.99
N LYS A 201 -21.76 1.00 -23.95
CA LYS A 201 -23.19 0.87 -23.70
C LYS A 201 -23.75 -0.18 -24.66
N ARG A 202 -24.16 -1.33 -24.16
CA ARG A 202 -24.98 -2.26 -24.94
C ARG A 202 -26.36 -1.63 -25.00
N HIS A 203 -26.82 -1.31 -26.21
CA HIS A 203 -28.23 -1.05 -26.49
C HIS A 203 -28.99 -2.31 -26.11
N LEU A 204 -29.89 -2.19 -25.15
CA LEU A 204 -30.97 -3.16 -24.94
C LEU A 204 -32.04 -2.85 -26.01
N PRO A 205 -32.58 -3.86 -26.71
CA PRO A 205 -33.73 -3.65 -27.58
C PRO A 205 -34.97 -3.37 -26.72
N GLU A 206 -35.71 -2.36 -27.14
CA GLU A 206 -37.06 -2.07 -26.62
C GLU A 206 -38.02 -3.24 -27.00
N ILE A 207 -38.73 -3.75 -26.00
CA ILE A 207 -40.00 -4.44 -26.14
C ILE A 207 -40.98 -3.80 -25.19
#